data_38e7be4c6435c9b596810da5109281d8
#
_entry.id   38e7be4c6435c9b596810da5109281d8
#
_cell.length_a   1.000
_cell.length_b   1.000
_cell.length_c   1.000
_cell.angle_alpha   90.00
_cell.angle_beta   90.00
_cell.angle_gamma   90.00
#
_symmetry.space_group_name_H-M   'P 1'
#
loop_
_entity.id
_entity.type
_entity.pdbx_description
1 polymer ?
#
loop_
_entity_poly.entity_id
_entity_poly.type
_entity_poly.pdbx_seq_one_letter_code
_entity_poly.pdbx_strand_id
1 'polypeptide(L)'
;MVSAVRTFQQVHQPLSRQATVAYAAVMDHQPEDSALMLRYKDGDLAAFETLYRRHNDALYRYLLRLCRHRENADDIFQEVWGKIIKAADRYRPTAKFTTYMYRIAHNCFIDYLRRNKRHTHLGDFDPDCQPNPGDLPEMAAERSLARERLHAALLDLPDEQRDVFLLHEEAGLTLDEISSVTGSNRETSKSRLRYAVNKLRIAISEPAEIS
;
A
#
# COMPACT_ATOMS: atom_id res chain seq x y z
N MET A 1 15.63 22.13 -26.75
CA MET A 1 14.63 22.23 -25.70
C MET A 1 13.16 22.30 -26.18
N VAL A 2 12.85 22.08 -27.44
CA VAL A 2 11.47 22.21 -27.98
C VAL A 2 10.85 20.84 -28.33
N SER A 3 11.64 19.75 -28.32
CA SER A 3 11.17 18.42 -28.74
C SER A 3 10.52 17.59 -27.62
N ALA A 4 10.84 17.85 -26.35
CA ALA A 4 10.31 17.07 -25.22
C ALA A 4 8.87 17.46 -24.82
N VAL A 5 8.43 18.68 -25.14
CA VAL A 5 7.07 19.16 -24.81
C VAL A 5 6.01 18.58 -25.77
N ARG A 6 6.40 18.23 -27.00
CA ARG A 6 5.47 17.64 -27.99
C ARG A 6 5.09 16.18 -27.70
N THR A 7 5.97 15.42 -27.06
CA THR A 7 5.69 14.00 -26.76
C THR A 7 4.75 13.82 -25.57
N PHE A 8 4.69 14.80 -24.66
CA PHE A 8 3.78 14.76 -23.50
C PHE A 8 2.32 15.07 -23.86
N GLN A 9 2.10 15.81 -24.94
CA GLN A 9 0.76 16.17 -25.42
C GLN A 9 0.06 15.09 -26.25
N GLN A 10 0.78 14.06 -26.70
CA GLN A 10 0.23 13.02 -27.57
C GLN A 10 -0.33 11.81 -26.81
N VAL A 11 -0.10 11.71 -25.50
CA VAL A 11 -0.61 10.63 -24.63
C VAL A 11 -1.92 11.00 -23.94
N HIS A 12 -2.31 12.28 -23.97
CA HIS A 12 -3.58 12.77 -23.42
C HIS A 12 -4.54 13.20 -24.54
N GLN A 13 -4.93 12.26 -25.41
CA GLN A 13 -6.16 12.49 -26.15
C GLN A 13 -7.34 12.32 -25.16
N PRO A 14 -8.17 13.36 -24.94
CA PRO A 14 -9.35 13.19 -24.11
C PRO A 14 -10.23 12.12 -24.77
N LEU A 15 -10.53 11.08 -24.01
CA LEU A 15 -11.54 10.09 -24.39
C LEU A 15 -12.78 10.85 -24.86
N SER A 16 -13.39 10.42 -25.96
CA SER A 16 -14.60 11.04 -26.46
C SER A 16 -15.62 11.14 -25.32
N ARG A 17 -16.45 12.21 -25.31
CA ARG A 17 -17.48 12.39 -24.26
C ARG A 17 -18.31 11.13 -24.05
N GLN A 18 -18.57 10.35 -25.10
CA GLN A 18 -19.27 9.07 -25.02
C GLN A 18 -18.45 7.99 -24.32
N ALA A 19 -17.12 7.91 -24.55
CA ALA A 19 -16.24 6.97 -23.86
C ALA A 19 -16.07 7.36 -22.39
N THR A 20 -16.00 8.63 -22.06
CA THR A 20 -15.92 9.13 -20.68
C THR A 20 -17.23 8.84 -19.92
N VAL A 21 -18.38 9.04 -20.55
CA VAL A 21 -19.69 8.73 -19.96
C VAL A 21 -19.89 7.23 -19.82
N ALA A 22 -19.48 6.42 -20.81
CA ALA A 22 -19.54 4.96 -20.72
C ALA A 22 -18.56 4.42 -19.65
N TYR A 23 -17.36 4.97 -19.54
CA TYR A 23 -16.39 4.60 -18.49
C TYR A 23 -16.87 5.01 -17.10
N ALA A 24 -17.45 6.22 -16.96
CA ALA A 24 -18.07 6.68 -15.73
C ALA A 24 -19.29 5.81 -15.35
N ALA A 25 -20.14 5.46 -16.32
CA ALA A 25 -21.31 4.61 -16.09
C ALA A 25 -20.94 3.15 -15.72
N VAL A 26 -19.83 2.64 -16.24
CA VAL A 26 -19.29 1.31 -15.85
C VAL A 26 -18.65 1.35 -14.47
N MET A 27 -18.02 2.48 -14.09
CA MET A 27 -17.47 2.68 -12.75
C MET A 27 -18.55 2.90 -11.68
N ASP A 28 -19.69 3.51 -12.06
CA ASP A 28 -20.80 3.81 -11.14
C ASP A 28 -21.64 2.57 -10.74
N HIS A 29 -21.39 1.39 -11.38
CA HIS A 29 -22.15 0.16 -11.12
C HIS A 29 -21.35 -0.93 -10.42
N GLN A 30 -20.11 -0.64 -9.98
CA GLN A 30 -19.39 -1.63 -9.16
C GLN A 30 -19.89 -1.57 -7.71
N PRO A 31 -20.37 -2.69 -7.15
CA PRO A 31 -20.87 -2.70 -5.77
C PRO A 31 -19.76 -2.23 -4.82
N GLU A 32 -20.14 -1.42 -3.83
CA GLU A 32 -19.22 -0.98 -2.79
C GLU A 32 -18.63 -2.17 -2.03
N ASP A 33 -17.40 -2.04 -1.57
CA ASP A 33 -16.70 -3.12 -0.86
C ASP A 33 -17.43 -3.57 0.41
N SER A 34 -18.09 -2.63 1.10
CA SER A 34 -18.95 -2.95 2.25
C SER A 34 -20.16 -3.81 1.87
N ALA A 35 -20.77 -3.55 0.71
CA ALA A 35 -21.86 -4.35 0.18
C ALA A 35 -21.37 -5.74 -0.27
N LEU A 36 -20.19 -5.84 -0.89
CA LEU A 36 -19.57 -7.12 -1.23
C LEU A 36 -19.30 -7.96 0.02
N MET A 37 -18.78 -7.34 1.08
CA MET A 37 -18.51 -8.05 2.33
C MET A 37 -19.80 -8.54 3.02
N LEU A 38 -20.90 -7.79 2.95
CA LEU A 38 -22.22 -8.25 3.43
C LEU A 38 -22.75 -9.41 2.59
N ARG A 39 -22.64 -9.36 1.26
CA ARG A 39 -23.02 -10.49 0.39
C ARG A 39 -22.19 -11.74 0.69
N TYR A 40 -20.88 -11.58 0.92
CA TYR A 40 -20.02 -12.70 1.34
C TYR A 40 -20.48 -13.31 2.67
N LYS A 41 -20.82 -12.48 3.66
CA LYS A 41 -21.42 -12.93 4.93
C LYS A 41 -22.68 -13.77 4.72
N ASP A 42 -23.49 -13.43 3.71
CA ASP A 42 -24.72 -14.17 3.36
C ASP A 42 -24.45 -15.39 2.45
N GLY A 43 -23.17 -15.76 2.24
CA GLY A 43 -22.75 -16.96 1.52
C GLY A 43 -22.33 -16.75 0.05
N ASP A 44 -22.29 -15.53 -0.45
CA ASP A 44 -21.87 -15.22 -1.83
C ASP A 44 -20.33 -15.22 -1.96
N LEU A 45 -19.77 -16.36 -2.37
CA LEU A 45 -18.32 -16.52 -2.57
C LEU A 45 -17.77 -15.62 -3.69
N ALA A 46 -18.55 -15.32 -4.73
CA ALA A 46 -18.12 -14.44 -5.82
C ALA A 46 -17.93 -12.99 -5.36
N ALA A 47 -18.70 -12.56 -4.36
CA ALA A 47 -18.51 -11.26 -3.71
C ALA A 47 -17.16 -11.20 -2.99
N PHE A 48 -16.75 -12.26 -2.28
CA PHE A 48 -15.43 -12.33 -1.65
C PHE A 48 -14.31 -12.35 -2.68
N GLU A 49 -14.42 -13.14 -3.75
CA GLU A 49 -13.43 -13.17 -4.82
C GLU A 49 -13.23 -11.78 -5.43
N THR A 50 -14.30 -11.02 -5.59
CA THR A 50 -14.24 -9.64 -6.09
C THR A 50 -13.49 -8.72 -5.12
N LEU A 51 -13.79 -8.80 -3.81
CA LEU A 51 -13.06 -8.05 -2.76
C LEU A 51 -11.59 -8.42 -2.74
N TYR A 52 -11.28 -9.72 -2.74
CA TYR A 52 -9.91 -10.21 -2.75
C TYR A 52 -9.14 -9.65 -3.94
N ARG A 53 -9.68 -9.76 -5.15
CA ARG A 53 -9.06 -9.28 -6.39
C ARG A 53 -8.83 -7.77 -6.43
N ARG A 54 -9.70 -6.98 -5.75
CA ARG A 54 -9.55 -5.52 -5.66
C ARG A 54 -8.42 -5.10 -4.72
N HIS A 55 -8.20 -5.84 -3.65
CA HIS A 55 -7.38 -5.38 -2.54
C HIS A 55 -6.10 -6.18 -2.31
N ASN A 56 -5.96 -7.40 -2.87
CA ASN A 56 -4.81 -8.26 -2.65
C ASN A 56 -3.49 -7.58 -3.00
N ASP A 57 -3.38 -6.95 -4.18
CA ASP A 57 -2.14 -6.35 -4.65
C ASP A 57 -1.73 -5.14 -3.81
N ALA A 58 -2.69 -4.27 -3.46
CA ALA A 58 -2.42 -3.09 -2.64
C ALA A 58 -2.03 -3.47 -1.20
N LEU A 59 -2.75 -4.43 -0.61
CA LEU A 59 -2.44 -4.96 0.71
C LEU A 59 -1.07 -5.65 0.73
N TYR A 60 -0.76 -6.45 -0.29
CA TYR A 60 0.51 -7.15 -0.37
C TYR A 60 1.69 -6.18 -0.52
N ARG A 61 1.57 -5.16 -1.40
CA ARG A 61 2.59 -4.10 -1.52
C ARG A 61 2.82 -3.36 -0.21
N TYR A 62 1.74 -3.01 0.49
CA TYR A 62 1.84 -2.38 1.81
C TYR A 62 2.65 -3.26 2.78
N LEU A 63 2.33 -4.55 2.88
CA LEU A 63 2.99 -5.48 3.79
C LEU A 63 4.45 -5.74 3.39
N LEU A 64 4.76 -5.89 2.10
CA LEU A 64 6.13 -6.05 1.61
C LEU A 64 7.03 -4.87 1.99
N ARG A 65 6.49 -3.64 1.93
CA ARG A 65 7.24 -2.43 2.29
C ARG A 65 7.26 -2.19 3.81
N LEU A 66 6.29 -2.72 4.53
CA LEU A 66 6.21 -2.60 5.97
C LEU A 66 7.15 -3.58 6.67
N CYS A 67 7.23 -4.82 6.18
CA CYS A 67 8.08 -5.87 6.70
C CYS A 67 9.50 -5.80 6.11
N ARG A 68 10.50 -6.23 6.88
CA ARG A 68 11.90 -6.28 6.41
C ARG A 68 12.16 -7.49 5.52
N HIS A 69 11.36 -8.55 5.66
CA HIS A 69 11.53 -9.83 4.99
C HIS A 69 10.22 -10.23 4.30
N ARG A 70 10.34 -10.78 3.10
CA ARG A 70 9.21 -11.23 2.29
C ARG A 70 8.39 -12.31 3.00
N GLU A 71 9.06 -13.28 3.62
CA GLU A 71 8.40 -14.36 4.37
C GLU A 71 7.44 -13.84 5.43
N ASN A 72 7.86 -12.79 6.16
CA ASN A 72 7.02 -12.16 7.17
C ASN A 72 5.80 -11.45 6.54
N ALA A 73 5.98 -10.84 5.38
CA ALA A 73 4.89 -10.20 4.65
C ALA A 73 3.89 -11.25 4.15
N ASP A 74 4.36 -12.38 3.64
CA ASP A 74 3.54 -13.51 3.18
C ASP A 74 2.70 -14.09 4.34
N ASP A 75 3.32 -14.31 5.50
CA ASP A 75 2.65 -14.82 6.69
C ASP A 75 1.57 -13.85 7.18
N ILE A 76 1.90 -12.57 7.29
CA ILE A 76 0.95 -11.54 7.74
C ILE A 76 -0.18 -11.39 6.72
N PHE A 77 0.10 -11.42 5.42
CA PHE A 77 -0.89 -11.34 4.37
C PHE A 77 -1.94 -12.47 4.48
N GLN A 78 -1.47 -13.72 4.67
CA GLN A 78 -2.36 -14.85 4.89
C GLN A 78 -3.17 -14.71 6.18
N GLU A 79 -2.53 -14.25 7.27
CA GLU A 79 -3.20 -14.01 8.55
C GLU A 79 -4.32 -12.96 8.43
N VAL A 80 -4.09 -11.86 7.69
CA VAL A 80 -5.08 -10.79 7.46
C VAL A 80 -6.31 -11.34 6.76
N TRP A 81 -6.14 -12.01 5.62
CA TRP A 81 -7.28 -12.58 4.89
C TRP A 81 -7.98 -13.67 5.70
N GLY A 82 -7.23 -14.50 6.41
CA GLY A 82 -7.79 -15.50 7.33
C GLY A 82 -8.64 -14.87 8.45
N LYS A 83 -8.22 -13.73 9.00
CA LYS A 83 -9.00 -12.97 10.01
C LYS A 83 -10.25 -12.34 9.39
N ILE A 84 -10.17 -11.80 8.17
CA ILE A 84 -11.32 -11.23 7.46
C ILE A 84 -12.38 -12.32 7.21
N ILE A 85 -11.97 -13.49 6.71
CA ILE A 85 -12.84 -14.64 6.46
C ILE A 85 -13.51 -15.10 7.74
N LYS A 86 -12.75 -15.32 8.81
CA LYS A 86 -13.28 -15.77 10.11
C LYS A 86 -14.22 -14.77 10.78
N ALA A 87 -14.03 -13.47 10.50
CA ALA A 87 -14.85 -12.41 11.07
C ALA A 87 -16.07 -12.04 10.21
N ALA A 88 -16.27 -12.68 9.06
CA ALA A 88 -17.32 -12.32 8.10
C ALA A 88 -18.73 -12.28 8.75
N ASP A 89 -19.08 -13.30 9.55
CA ASP A 89 -20.39 -13.38 10.22
C ASP A 89 -20.67 -12.21 11.17
N ARG A 90 -19.60 -11.61 11.73
CA ARG A 90 -19.67 -10.51 12.68
C ARG A 90 -19.45 -9.14 12.04
N TYR A 91 -19.14 -9.12 10.72
CA TYR A 91 -18.86 -7.88 10.02
C TYR A 91 -20.06 -6.92 10.08
N ARG A 92 -19.75 -5.65 10.38
CA ARG A 92 -20.70 -4.53 10.34
C ARG A 92 -20.03 -3.36 9.62
N PRO A 93 -20.68 -2.73 8.63
CA PRO A 93 -20.11 -1.64 7.85
C PRO A 93 -20.13 -0.31 8.62
N THR A 94 -19.36 -0.21 9.70
CA THR A 94 -19.24 1.00 10.53
C THR A 94 -18.18 1.97 9.99
N ALA A 95 -17.36 1.52 9.05
CA ALA A 95 -16.32 2.28 8.35
C ALA A 95 -16.14 1.69 6.94
N LYS A 96 -15.35 2.35 6.09
CA LYS A 96 -14.95 1.79 4.79
C LYS A 96 -14.28 0.41 4.98
N PHE A 97 -14.52 -0.51 4.05
CA PHE A 97 -13.89 -1.82 4.08
C PHE A 97 -12.36 -1.73 4.10
N THR A 98 -11.78 -0.79 3.36
CA THR A 98 -10.33 -0.53 3.36
C THR A 98 -9.82 -0.18 4.75
N THR A 99 -10.48 0.72 5.47
CA THR A 99 -10.11 1.07 6.85
C THR A 99 -10.18 -0.15 7.78
N TYR A 100 -11.21 -0.98 7.62
CA TYR A 100 -11.37 -2.24 8.38
C TYR A 100 -10.23 -3.23 8.06
N MET A 101 -9.94 -3.46 6.78
CA MET A 101 -8.88 -4.36 6.33
C MET A 101 -7.49 -3.92 6.82
N TYR A 102 -7.14 -2.64 6.64
CA TYR A 102 -5.85 -2.13 7.09
C TYR A 102 -5.71 -2.05 8.60
N ARG A 103 -6.80 -1.92 9.36
CA ARG A 103 -6.77 -2.09 10.83
C ARG A 103 -6.38 -3.52 11.21
N ILE A 104 -6.90 -4.53 10.51
CA ILE A 104 -6.50 -5.92 10.74
C ILE A 104 -5.03 -6.10 10.39
N ALA A 105 -4.58 -5.56 9.25
CA ALA A 105 -3.19 -5.65 8.81
C ALA A 105 -2.23 -4.98 9.80
N HIS A 106 -2.53 -3.77 10.24
CA HIS A 106 -1.77 -3.05 11.27
C HIS A 106 -1.66 -3.89 12.56
N ASN A 107 -2.77 -4.43 13.05
CA ASN A 107 -2.77 -5.24 14.27
C ASN A 107 -1.93 -6.51 14.10
N CYS A 108 -2.01 -7.21 12.96
CA CYS A 108 -1.17 -8.38 12.68
C CYS A 108 0.32 -7.99 12.68
N PHE A 109 0.66 -6.86 12.08
CA PHE A 109 2.04 -6.34 12.09
C PHE A 109 2.52 -5.98 13.50
N ILE A 110 1.73 -5.30 14.30
CA ILE A 110 2.09 -4.99 15.70
C ILE A 110 2.29 -6.27 16.53
N ASP A 111 1.41 -7.27 16.34
CA ASP A 111 1.56 -8.57 17.01
C ASP A 111 2.82 -9.30 16.55
N TYR A 112 3.17 -9.23 15.25
CA TYR A 112 4.43 -9.71 14.70
C TYR A 112 5.63 -9.03 15.36
N LEU A 113 5.64 -7.69 15.46
CA LEU A 113 6.72 -6.94 16.11
C LEU A 113 6.87 -7.33 17.59
N ARG A 114 5.76 -7.50 18.31
CA ARG A 114 5.81 -7.94 19.73
C ARG A 114 6.40 -9.33 19.90
N ARG A 115 6.08 -10.25 19.00
CA ARG A 115 6.65 -11.61 19.00
C ARG A 115 8.16 -11.58 18.68
N ASN A 116 8.58 -10.76 17.72
CA ASN A 116 9.95 -10.75 17.21
C ASN A 116 10.89 -9.81 17.96
N LYS A 117 10.42 -8.89 18.80
CA LYS A 117 11.28 -8.11 19.71
C LYS A 117 12.15 -8.98 20.64
N ARG A 118 11.80 -10.26 20.79
CA ARG A 118 12.58 -11.26 21.54
C ARG A 118 13.68 -11.95 20.70
N HIS A 119 13.68 -11.76 19.39
CA HIS A 119 14.58 -12.41 18.44
C HIS A 119 15.23 -11.36 17.53
N THR A 120 15.97 -10.40 18.14
CA THR A 120 16.71 -9.40 17.37
C THR A 120 17.89 -10.06 16.69
N HIS A 121 17.72 -10.57 15.49
CA HIS A 121 18.82 -10.79 14.56
C HIS A 121 18.61 -9.91 13.34
N LEU A 122 19.64 -9.10 13.06
CA LEU A 122 19.82 -8.40 11.79
C LEU A 122 19.88 -9.47 10.70
N GLY A 123 18.83 -9.58 9.91
CA GLY A 123 18.75 -10.47 8.75
C GLY A 123 18.81 -9.65 7.47
N ASP A 124 19.46 -10.21 6.49
CA ASP A 124 19.81 -9.62 5.21
C ASP A 124 18.60 -9.18 4.38
N PHE A 125 18.83 -8.13 3.59
CA PHE A 125 17.96 -7.53 2.61
C PHE A 125 17.65 -8.48 1.43
N ASP A 126 16.38 -8.66 1.06
CA ASP A 126 15.97 -9.36 -0.15
C ASP A 126 15.55 -8.34 -1.22
N PRO A 127 16.34 -8.20 -2.32
CA PRO A 127 16.15 -7.16 -3.33
C PRO A 127 15.14 -7.52 -4.43
N ASP A 128 14.24 -8.47 -4.26
CA ASP A 128 13.37 -8.97 -5.33
C ASP A 128 12.22 -8.01 -5.69
N CYS A 129 12.61 -6.79 -6.13
CA CYS A 129 11.73 -5.85 -6.81
C CYS A 129 11.93 -6.01 -8.33
N GLN A 130 11.10 -6.82 -9.00
CA GLN A 130 11.21 -7.04 -10.44
C GLN A 130 11.02 -5.75 -11.24
N PRO A 131 11.85 -5.47 -12.25
CA PRO A 131 11.70 -4.30 -13.12
C PRO A 131 10.43 -4.42 -13.99
N ASN A 132 9.80 -3.29 -14.26
CA ASN A 132 8.65 -3.21 -15.15
C ASN A 132 9.08 -3.49 -16.61
N PRO A 133 8.49 -4.44 -17.35
CA PRO A 133 9.03 -4.92 -18.64
C PRO A 133 8.85 -3.97 -19.84
N GLY A 134 8.81 -2.66 -19.65
CA GLY A 134 8.59 -1.67 -20.70
C GLY A 134 9.61 -0.55 -20.81
N ASP A 135 10.66 -0.54 -20.00
CA ASP A 135 11.61 0.57 -19.96
C ASP A 135 12.88 0.31 -20.81
N LEU A 136 13.40 1.36 -21.46
CA LEU A 136 14.73 1.35 -22.07
C LEU A 136 15.79 1.01 -21.01
N PRO A 137 16.87 0.23 -21.34
CA PRO A 137 17.81 -0.30 -20.34
C PRO A 137 18.44 0.73 -19.41
N GLU A 138 18.79 1.92 -19.91
CA GLU A 138 19.39 3.01 -19.11
C GLU A 138 18.40 3.63 -18.13
N MET A 139 17.15 3.88 -18.57
CA MET A 139 16.08 4.40 -17.71
C MET A 139 15.62 3.36 -16.69
N ALA A 140 15.70 2.07 -17.03
CA ALA A 140 15.39 0.97 -16.11
C ALA A 140 16.42 0.89 -14.98
N ALA A 141 17.70 1.07 -15.27
CA ALA A 141 18.77 1.05 -14.27
C ALA A 141 18.67 2.22 -13.27
N GLU A 142 18.43 3.45 -13.75
CA GLU A 142 18.25 4.64 -12.88
C GLU A 142 17.00 4.49 -11.98
N ARG A 143 15.91 3.97 -12.56
CA ARG A 143 14.68 3.71 -11.79
C ARG A 143 14.84 2.59 -10.78
N SER A 144 15.62 1.54 -11.10
CA SER A 144 15.97 0.47 -10.18
C SER A 144 16.73 1.03 -8.99
N LEU A 145 17.79 1.80 -9.24
CA LEU A 145 18.60 2.42 -8.19
C LEU A 145 17.77 3.38 -7.31
N ALA A 146 16.90 4.18 -7.91
CA ALA A 146 16.01 5.08 -7.15
C ALA A 146 15.00 4.29 -6.28
N ARG A 147 14.49 3.16 -6.78
CA ARG A 147 13.60 2.25 -6.02
C ARG A 147 14.32 1.59 -4.86
N GLU A 148 15.55 1.12 -5.08
CA GLU A 148 16.39 0.53 -4.03
C GLU A 148 16.70 1.54 -2.92
N ARG A 149 17.07 2.77 -3.29
CA ARG A 149 17.29 3.87 -2.33
C ARG A 149 16.02 4.19 -1.53
N LEU A 150 14.87 4.31 -2.22
CA LEU A 150 13.60 4.55 -1.56
C LEU A 150 13.25 3.42 -0.60
N HIS A 151 13.46 2.17 -1.02
CA HIS A 151 13.19 1.00 -0.18
C HIS A 151 14.11 0.95 1.04
N ALA A 152 15.41 1.17 0.86
CA ALA A 152 16.36 1.27 1.96
C ALA A 152 15.96 2.39 2.94
N ALA A 153 15.63 3.58 2.43
CA ALA A 153 15.20 4.70 3.26
C ALA A 153 13.88 4.42 4.01
N LEU A 154 12.95 3.65 3.41
CA LEU A 154 11.73 3.20 4.09
C LEU A 154 12.05 2.26 5.25
N LEU A 155 12.99 1.32 5.07
CA LEU A 155 13.40 0.40 6.13
C LEU A 155 14.15 1.09 7.28
N ASP A 156 14.77 2.24 7.01
CA ASP A 156 15.44 3.08 8.02
C ASP A 156 14.45 3.94 8.82
N LEU A 157 13.20 4.02 8.40
CA LEU A 157 12.18 4.68 9.22
C LEU A 157 11.86 3.85 10.46
N PRO A 158 11.59 4.51 11.61
CA PRO A 158 10.91 3.85 12.72
C PRO A 158 9.61 3.20 12.26
N ASP A 159 9.31 2.00 12.77
CA ASP A 159 8.17 1.19 12.34
C ASP A 159 6.84 1.99 12.32
N GLU A 160 6.59 2.82 13.32
CA GLU A 160 5.38 3.63 13.41
C GLU A 160 5.31 4.77 12.37
N GLN A 161 6.46 5.31 11.94
CA GLN A 161 6.52 6.33 10.88
C GLN A 161 6.36 5.69 9.51
N ARG A 162 7.00 4.53 9.29
CA ARG A 162 6.88 3.75 8.07
C ARG A 162 5.45 3.29 7.85
N ASP A 163 4.79 2.75 8.87
CA ASP A 163 3.41 2.30 8.83
C ASP A 163 2.44 3.45 8.45
N VAL A 164 2.50 4.59 9.14
CA VAL A 164 1.66 5.75 8.83
C VAL A 164 1.90 6.26 7.40
N PHE A 165 3.15 6.28 6.94
CA PHE A 165 3.49 6.68 5.58
C PHE A 165 2.87 5.73 4.54
N LEU A 166 3.00 4.41 4.74
CA LEU A 166 2.47 3.41 3.83
C LEU A 166 0.93 3.36 3.84
N LEU A 167 0.30 3.55 4.99
CA LEU A 167 -1.16 3.69 5.09
C LEU A 167 -1.67 4.91 4.30
N HIS A 168 -0.88 5.99 4.24
CA HIS A 168 -1.22 7.15 3.43
C HIS A 168 -0.99 6.91 1.93
N GLU A 169 0.19 6.43 1.54
CA GLU A 169 0.62 6.36 0.14
C GLU A 169 0.09 5.10 -0.59
N GLU A 170 0.11 3.93 0.07
CA GLU A 170 -0.32 2.67 -0.57
C GLU A 170 -1.81 2.40 -0.37
N ALA A 171 -2.32 2.72 0.82
CA ALA A 171 -3.71 2.47 1.15
C ALA A 171 -4.64 3.64 0.81
N GLY A 172 -4.09 4.83 0.53
CA GLY A 172 -4.86 6.04 0.23
C GLY A 172 -5.73 6.51 1.41
N LEU A 173 -5.35 6.17 2.66
CA LEU A 173 -6.13 6.54 3.82
C LEU A 173 -5.90 8.00 4.22
N THR A 174 -6.96 8.66 4.64
CA THR A 174 -6.89 9.99 5.26
C THR A 174 -6.27 9.92 6.65
N LEU A 175 -5.78 11.05 7.18
CA LEU A 175 -5.21 11.11 8.53
C LEU A 175 -6.18 10.65 9.62
N ASP A 176 -7.48 10.88 9.45
CA ASP A 176 -8.51 10.43 10.40
C ASP A 176 -8.70 8.91 10.34
N GLU A 177 -8.69 8.33 9.15
CA GLU A 177 -8.73 6.87 8.96
C GLU A 177 -7.45 6.21 9.49
N ILE A 178 -6.26 6.79 9.24
CA ILE A 178 -4.98 6.31 9.78
C ILE A 178 -5.00 6.34 11.32
N SER A 179 -5.51 7.41 11.91
CA SER A 179 -5.64 7.52 13.38
C SER A 179 -6.55 6.43 13.94
N SER A 180 -7.64 6.13 13.23
CA SER A 180 -8.56 5.03 13.58
C SER A 180 -7.91 3.65 13.41
N VAL A 181 -7.06 3.45 12.40
CA VAL A 181 -6.33 2.20 12.14
C VAL A 181 -5.27 1.97 13.22
N THR A 182 -4.43 2.97 13.49
CA THR A 182 -3.26 2.85 14.38
C THR A 182 -3.58 3.06 15.86
N GLY A 183 -4.81 3.49 16.19
CA GLY A 183 -5.20 3.83 17.56
C GLY A 183 -4.48 5.06 18.11
N SER A 184 -3.88 5.90 17.25
CA SER A 184 -3.22 7.16 17.62
C SER A 184 -4.17 8.35 17.43
N ASN A 185 -3.80 9.53 17.97
CA ASN A 185 -4.55 10.73 17.63
C ASN A 185 -4.10 11.31 16.28
N ARG A 186 -4.93 12.18 15.69
CA ARG A 186 -4.72 12.77 14.36
C ARG A 186 -3.41 13.60 14.29
N GLU A 187 -3.07 14.33 15.33
CA GLU A 187 -1.84 15.13 15.36
C GLU A 187 -0.58 14.26 15.44
N THR A 188 -0.65 13.13 16.13
CA THR A 188 0.42 12.12 16.15
C THR A 188 0.60 11.50 14.76
N SER A 189 -0.48 11.09 14.10
CA SER A 189 -0.43 10.55 12.72
C SER A 189 0.15 11.58 11.75
N LYS A 190 -0.28 12.83 11.82
CA LYS A 190 0.23 13.93 11.02
C LYS A 190 1.72 14.19 11.24
N SER A 191 2.17 14.17 12.49
CA SER A 191 3.58 14.36 12.83
C SER A 191 4.43 13.22 12.33
N ARG A 192 4.00 11.96 12.51
CA ARG A 192 4.69 10.77 12.00
C ARG A 192 4.81 10.82 10.48
N LEU A 193 3.72 11.15 9.77
CA LEU A 193 3.74 11.30 8.31
C LEU A 193 4.73 12.37 7.86
N ARG A 194 4.72 13.55 8.51
CA ARG A 194 5.63 14.64 8.18
C ARG A 194 7.10 14.25 8.37
N TYR A 195 7.43 13.56 9.46
CA TYR A 195 8.79 13.09 9.72
C TYR A 195 9.22 12.03 8.70
N ALA A 196 8.35 11.07 8.37
CA ALA A 196 8.62 10.09 7.35
C ALA A 196 8.91 10.74 5.99
N VAL A 197 8.04 11.63 5.51
CA VAL A 197 8.20 12.34 4.24
C VAL A 197 9.51 13.15 4.22
N ASN A 198 9.85 13.86 5.30
CA ASN A 198 11.10 14.61 5.36
C ASN A 198 12.33 13.71 5.27
N LYS A 199 12.35 12.60 6.02
CA LYS A 199 13.49 11.67 6.01
C LYS A 199 13.65 11.02 4.64
N LEU A 200 12.55 10.58 4.00
CA LEU A 200 12.58 10.01 2.66
C LEU A 200 13.03 11.03 1.60
N ARG A 201 12.57 12.28 1.71
CA ARG A 201 13.01 13.35 0.79
C ARG A 201 14.51 13.56 0.83
N ILE A 202 15.11 13.62 2.02
CA ILE A 202 16.57 13.78 2.19
C ILE A 202 17.27 12.58 1.55
N ALA A 203 16.88 11.35 1.85
CA ALA A 203 17.51 10.15 1.34
C ALA A 203 17.45 10.02 -0.19
N ILE A 204 16.41 10.55 -0.85
CA ILE A 204 16.30 10.53 -2.31
C ILE A 204 17.06 11.69 -2.95
N SER A 205 17.22 12.84 -2.24
CA SER A 205 17.87 14.05 -2.78
C SER A 205 19.38 14.02 -2.65
N GLU A 206 19.95 13.17 -1.82
CA GLU A 206 21.41 13.04 -1.71
C GLU A 206 21.97 12.32 -2.95
N PRO A 207 22.87 12.97 -3.73
CA PRO A 207 23.57 12.29 -4.81
C PRO A 207 24.40 11.16 -4.21
N ALA A 208 24.49 10.02 -4.92
CA ALA A 208 25.36 8.94 -4.50
C ALA A 208 26.79 9.46 -4.36
N GLU A 209 27.31 9.48 -3.14
CA GLU A 209 28.77 9.56 -2.98
C GLU A 209 29.34 8.27 -3.58
N ILE A 210 29.90 8.43 -4.79
CA ILE A 210 30.68 7.37 -5.46
C ILE A 210 32.00 7.31 -4.69
N SER A 211 32.10 6.32 -3.79
CA SER A 211 33.39 5.90 -3.21
C SER A 211 34.02 4.83 -4.07
#